data_3ac8ba38d7445b59451350744f97408c
#
_entry.id   3ac8ba38d7445b59451350744f97408c
#
_cell.length_a   1.000
_cell.length_b   1.000
_cell.length_c   1.000
_cell.angle_alpha   90.00
_cell.angle_beta   90.00
_cell.angle_gamma   90.00
#
_symmetry.space_group_name_H-M   'P 1'
#
loop_
_entity.id
_entity.type
_entity.pdbx_description
1 polymer ?
#
loop_
_entity_poly.entity_id
_entity_poly.type
_entity_poly.pdbx_seq_one_letter_code
_entity_poly.pdbx_strand_id
1 'polypeptide(L)'
;RGSFTLSPISLTIQMGEIFAILGRTGSGKTVLLEAISGMFPGDTGSILLDGTDIRDIPPGQRKLGLVYQDYGLFPHMKVKENISYGLKMHGYSKKEQDSRAQELMEMLSISHIGDQYPGTLSGGESQRTALARALALAPQVLLLDEPFSALDPATRQSLYQELRRIHRHFGCTIIFVTHDFLEARTLAGRAAILLDGELQTVTDTARLMDGHFSAEVERFLGRNQIITAPGRKQEKRIVQ
;
A
#
# COMPACT_ATOMS: atom_id res chain seq x y z
N ARG A 1 -17.63 3.38 7.41
CA ARG A 1 -17.79 3.08 8.85
C ARG A 1 -18.08 4.41 9.56
N GLY A 2 -19.21 4.52 10.24
CA GLY A 2 -19.66 5.80 10.80
C GLY A 2 -20.09 6.79 9.71
N SER A 3 -19.84 8.08 9.90
CA SER A 3 -20.22 9.16 8.97
C SER A 3 -19.16 9.49 7.91
N PHE A 4 -18.08 8.67 7.78
CA PHE A 4 -17.00 8.94 6.82
C PHE A 4 -17.42 8.53 5.41
N THR A 5 -17.27 9.45 4.46
CA THR A 5 -17.57 9.25 3.05
C THR A 5 -16.36 9.62 2.21
N LEU A 6 -16.01 8.80 1.23
CA LEU A 6 -15.07 9.18 0.18
C LEU A 6 -15.84 10.00 -0.88
N SER A 7 -15.31 11.14 -1.26
CA SER A 7 -15.77 11.87 -2.44
C SER A 7 -15.54 11.04 -3.71
N PRO A 8 -16.22 11.30 -4.81
CA PRO A 8 -15.96 10.60 -6.06
C PRO A 8 -14.48 10.69 -6.46
N ILE A 9 -13.83 9.54 -6.62
CA ILE A 9 -12.41 9.42 -6.97
C ILE A 9 -12.31 8.92 -8.42
N SER A 10 -11.62 9.69 -9.27
CA SER A 10 -11.24 9.26 -10.61
C SER A 10 -9.72 9.12 -10.67
N LEU A 11 -9.23 7.88 -10.74
CA LEU A 11 -7.81 7.54 -10.65
C LEU A 11 -7.46 6.45 -11.67
N THR A 12 -6.39 6.66 -12.42
CA THR A 12 -5.84 5.67 -13.33
C THR A 12 -4.44 5.26 -12.89
N ILE A 13 -4.25 3.95 -12.68
CA ILE A 13 -2.98 3.33 -12.30
C ILE A 13 -2.55 2.44 -13.47
N GLN A 14 -1.30 2.54 -13.89
CA GLN A 14 -0.76 1.77 -15.00
C GLN A 14 -0.50 0.32 -14.57
N MET A 15 -0.74 -0.62 -15.48
CA MET A 15 -0.38 -2.02 -15.24
C MET A 15 1.12 -2.14 -14.99
N GLY A 16 1.51 -2.90 -13.97
CA GLY A 16 2.90 -3.15 -13.63
C GLY A 16 3.64 -1.94 -13.04
N GLU A 17 2.96 -0.89 -12.56
CA GLU A 17 3.64 0.16 -11.80
C GLU A 17 3.59 -0.09 -10.28
N ILE A 18 4.51 0.52 -9.54
CA ILE A 18 4.40 0.69 -8.09
C ILE A 18 3.82 2.08 -7.86
N PHE A 19 2.64 2.14 -7.26
CA PHE A 19 1.87 3.37 -7.05
C PHE A 19 1.62 3.61 -5.56
N ALA A 20 1.79 4.85 -5.10
CA ALA A 20 1.53 5.24 -3.73
C ALA A 20 0.22 6.04 -3.59
N ILE A 21 -0.50 5.84 -2.49
CA ILE A 21 -1.59 6.70 -2.06
C ILE A 21 -1.17 7.34 -0.74
N LEU A 22 -0.88 8.64 -0.81
CA LEU A 22 -0.44 9.46 0.31
C LEU A 22 -1.63 10.13 0.98
N GLY A 23 -1.58 10.26 2.32
CA GLY A 23 -2.58 11.02 3.06
C GLY A 23 -2.41 10.87 4.57
N ARG A 24 -3.04 11.76 5.32
CA ARG A 24 -3.05 11.72 6.80
C ARG A 24 -3.77 10.46 7.30
N THR A 25 -3.52 10.11 8.55
CA THR A 25 -4.36 9.10 9.23
C THR A 25 -5.81 9.58 9.23
N GLY A 26 -6.73 8.69 8.88
CA GLY A 26 -8.16 9.02 8.75
C GLY A 26 -8.59 9.66 7.43
N SER A 27 -7.69 9.90 6.46
CA SER A 27 -8.07 10.47 5.15
C SER A 27 -8.83 9.52 4.22
N GLY A 28 -9.05 8.25 4.62
CA GLY A 28 -9.81 7.27 3.85
C GLY A 28 -8.98 6.32 2.99
N LYS A 29 -7.65 6.28 3.14
CA LYS A 29 -6.76 5.41 2.35
C LYS A 29 -7.12 3.92 2.46
N THR A 30 -7.28 3.41 3.68
CA THR A 30 -7.72 2.03 3.95
C THR A 30 -9.09 1.76 3.34
N VAL A 31 -10.04 2.69 3.49
CA VAL A 31 -11.39 2.57 2.89
C VAL A 31 -11.31 2.46 1.37
N LEU A 32 -10.42 3.23 0.74
CA LEU A 32 -10.20 3.14 -0.72
C LEU A 32 -9.63 1.77 -1.12
N LEU A 33 -8.63 1.23 -0.38
CA LEU A 33 -8.11 -0.11 -0.64
C LEU A 33 -9.18 -1.19 -0.44
N GLU A 34 -9.98 -1.07 0.61
CA GLU A 34 -11.07 -2.00 0.91
C GLU A 34 -12.17 -1.95 -0.16
N ALA A 35 -12.50 -0.77 -0.69
CA ALA A 35 -13.43 -0.61 -1.83
C ALA A 35 -12.88 -1.29 -3.10
N ILE A 36 -11.60 -1.05 -3.44
CA ILE A 36 -10.94 -1.70 -4.58
C ILE A 36 -10.95 -3.23 -4.41
N SER A 37 -10.67 -3.73 -3.21
CA SER A 37 -10.65 -5.16 -2.92
C SER A 37 -12.05 -5.82 -2.90
N GLY A 38 -13.12 -5.02 -2.84
CA GLY A 38 -14.51 -5.50 -2.81
C GLY A 38 -15.05 -5.85 -1.43
N MET A 39 -14.41 -5.38 -0.37
CA MET A 39 -14.88 -5.58 1.01
C MET A 39 -16.15 -4.78 1.33
N PHE A 40 -16.47 -3.76 0.52
CA PHE A 40 -17.69 -2.97 0.63
C PHE A 40 -18.49 -3.05 -0.67
N PRO A 41 -19.60 -3.80 -0.70
CA PRO A 41 -20.54 -3.75 -1.81
C PRO A 41 -21.37 -2.47 -1.73
N GLY A 42 -21.72 -1.91 -2.88
CA GLY A 42 -22.75 -0.89 -2.97
C GLY A 42 -22.27 0.53 -3.23
N ASP A 43 -21.00 0.77 -3.45
CA ASP A 43 -20.50 2.08 -3.88
C ASP A 43 -20.91 2.40 -5.32
N THR A 44 -20.99 3.70 -5.64
CA THR A 44 -21.26 4.17 -6.98
C THR A 44 -19.99 4.19 -7.82
N GLY A 45 -20.11 4.22 -9.14
CA GLY A 45 -18.99 4.27 -10.07
C GLY A 45 -18.57 2.89 -10.60
N SER A 46 -17.34 2.78 -11.10
CA SER A 46 -16.78 1.55 -11.64
C SER A 46 -15.33 1.34 -11.18
N ILE A 47 -14.92 0.09 -11.05
CA ILE A 47 -13.54 -0.28 -10.75
C ILE A 47 -13.07 -1.18 -11.89
N LEU A 48 -12.22 -0.64 -12.76
CA LEU A 48 -11.77 -1.36 -13.95
C LEU A 48 -10.40 -2.00 -13.69
N LEU A 49 -10.31 -3.30 -13.92
CA LEU A 49 -9.06 -4.05 -13.96
C LEU A 49 -8.89 -4.62 -15.38
N ASP A 50 -7.88 -4.13 -16.09
CA ASP A 50 -7.63 -4.50 -17.49
C ASP A 50 -8.90 -4.36 -18.37
N GLY A 51 -9.58 -3.22 -18.23
CA GLY A 51 -10.81 -2.90 -18.96
C GLY A 51 -12.09 -3.62 -18.47
N THR A 52 -11.98 -4.56 -17.54
CA THR A 52 -13.12 -5.29 -16.96
C THR A 52 -13.59 -4.62 -15.67
N ASP A 53 -14.88 -4.30 -15.56
CA ASP A 53 -15.44 -3.81 -14.30
C ASP A 53 -15.51 -4.95 -13.28
N ILE A 54 -14.76 -4.80 -12.18
CA ILE A 54 -14.68 -5.79 -11.11
C ILE A 54 -15.55 -5.43 -9.90
N ARG A 55 -16.34 -4.37 -9.96
CA ARG A 55 -17.13 -3.88 -8.82
C ARG A 55 -18.04 -4.97 -8.25
N ASP A 56 -18.74 -5.69 -9.11
CA ASP A 56 -19.70 -6.72 -8.72
C ASP A 56 -19.05 -8.11 -8.55
N ILE A 57 -17.73 -8.22 -8.76
CA ILE A 57 -16.98 -9.46 -8.55
C ILE A 57 -16.67 -9.63 -7.06
N PRO A 58 -16.96 -10.81 -6.46
CA PRO A 58 -16.61 -11.08 -5.07
C PRO A 58 -15.10 -10.93 -4.80
N PRO A 59 -14.67 -10.47 -3.60
CA PRO A 59 -13.26 -10.19 -3.28
C PRO A 59 -12.30 -11.31 -3.67
N GLY A 60 -12.61 -12.56 -3.34
CA GLY A 60 -11.77 -13.72 -3.63
C GLY A 60 -11.59 -14.04 -5.12
N GLN A 61 -12.36 -13.41 -6.01
CA GLN A 61 -12.31 -13.64 -7.46
C GLN A 61 -11.74 -12.45 -8.23
N ARG A 62 -11.43 -11.32 -7.56
CA ARG A 62 -10.92 -10.09 -8.20
C ARG A 62 -9.48 -10.17 -8.67
N LYS A 63 -8.76 -11.27 -8.41
CA LYS A 63 -7.32 -11.42 -8.68
C LYS A 63 -6.47 -10.33 -8.03
N LEU A 64 -6.88 -9.89 -6.84
CA LEU A 64 -6.19 -8.91 -6.01
C LEU A 64 -5.61 -9.59 -4.77
N GLY A 65 -4.39 -9.25 -4.40
CA GLY A 65 -3.81 -9.59 -3.09
C GLY A 65 -3.94 -8.39 -2.16
N LEU A 66 -4.34 -8.59 -0.91
CA LEU A 66 -4.44 -7.53 0.09
C LEU A 66 -3.65 -7.91 1.35
N VAL A 67 -2.82 -6.99 1.81
CA VAL A 67 -2.10 -7.06 3.07
C VAL A 67 -2.53 -5.88 3.93
N TYR A 68 -3.13 -6.16 5.07
CA TYR A 68 -3.52 -5.17 6.07
C TYR A 68 -2.34 -4.76 6.96
N GLN A 69 -2.47 -3.62 7.62
CA GLN A 69 -1.49 -3.08 8.56
C GLN A 69 -1.21 -4.05 9.74
N ASP A 70 -2.21 -4.78 10.21
CA ASP A 70 -2.11 -5.80 11.26
C ASP A 70 -1.79 -7.20 10.73
N TYR A 71 -1.44 -7.29 9.43
CA TYR A 71 -1.15 -8.52 8.70
C TYR A 71 -2.33 -9.48 8.53
N GLY A 72 -3.32 -9.47 9.40
CA GLY A 72 -4.53 -10.31 9.35
C GLY A 72 -4.24 -11.81 9.22
N LEU A 73 -3.17 -12.33 9.85
CA LEU A 73 -2.84 -13.74 9.80
C LEU A 73 -3.84 -14.57 10.60
N PHE A 74 -4.11 -15.79 10.13
CA PHE A 74 -4.97 -16.74 10.84
C PHE A 74 -4.21 -17.35 12.03
N PRO A 75 -4.52 -16.99 13.29
CA PRO A 75 -3.70 -17.34 14.44
C PRO A 75 -3.69 -18.85 14.78
N HIS A 76 -4.69 -19.58 14.30
CA HIS A 76 -4.86 -21.02 14.49
C HIS A 76 -4.23 -21.86 13.37
N MET A 77 -3.60 -21.23 12.38
CA MET A 77 -2.92 -21.88 11.25
C MET A 77 -1.44 -21.60 11.30
N LYS A 78 -0.62 -22.59 10.94
CA LYS A 78 0.83 -22.43 10.77
C LYS A 78 1.13 -21.49 9.59
N VAL A 79 2.37 -20.97 9.50
CA VAL A 79 2.82 -20.10 8.42
C VAL A 79 2.53 -20.69 7.04
N LYS A 80 2.95 -21.95 6.79
CA LYS A 80 2.69 -22.63 5.51
C LYS A 80 1.20 -22.78 5.17
N GLU A 81 0.36 -22.97 6.21
CA GLU A 81 -1.09 -23.09 6.05
C GLU A 81 -1.73 -21.73 5.76
N ASN A 82 -1.26 -20.66 6.42
CA ASN A 82 -1.66 -19.29 6.10
C ASN A 82 -1.38 -18.98 4.62
N ILE A 83 -0.17 -19.29 4.15
CA ILE A 83 0.25 -19.02 2.76
C ILE A 83 -0.61 -19.81 1.77
N SER A 84 -0.84 -21.10 2.03
CA SER A 84 -1.56 -21.98 1.12
C SER A 84 -3.09 -21.86 1.23
N TYR A 85 -3.63 -21.11 2.17
CA TYR A 85 -5.07 -21.02 2.43
C TYR A 85 -5.89 -20.63 1.19
N GLY A 86 -5.48 -19.59 0.48
CA GLY A 86 -6.15 -19.15 -0.75
C GLY A 86 -6.18 -20.24 -1.82
N LEU A 87 -5.07 -20.94 -2.03
CA LEU A 87 -4.98 -22.05 -2.98
C LEU A 87 -5.95 -23.19 -2.61
N LYS A 88 -6.02 -23.54 -1.32
CA LYS A 88 -6.96 -24.54 -0.81
C LYS A 88 -8.41 -24.14 -1.10
N MET A 89 -8.78 -22.87 -0.89
CA MET A 89 -10.14 -22.39 -1.16
C MET A 89 -10.49 -22.36 -2.64
N HIS A 90 -9.49 -22.27 -3.52
CA HIS A 90 -9.66 -22.36 -4.98
C HIS A 90 -9.51 -23.78 -5.55
N GLY A 91 -9.45 -24.80 -4.70
CA GLY A 91 -9.48 -26.20 -5.12
C GLY A 91 -8.15 -26.76 -5.63
N TYR A 92 -7.02 -26.08 -5.40
CA TYR A 92 -5.70 -26.61 -5.77
C TYR A 92 -5.38 -27.88 -4.99
N SER A 93 -4.69 -28.83 -5.62
CA SER A 93 -4.25 -30.06 -4.98
C SER A 93 -3.26 -29.78 -3.84
N LYS A 94 -3.15 -30.69 -2.88
CA LYS A 94 -2.21 -30.54 -1.76
C LYS A 94 -0.77 -30.36 -2.24
N LYS A 95 -0.37 -31.06 -3.29
CA LYS A 95 0.95 -30.94 -3.89
C LYS A 95 1.23 -29.54 -4.43
N GLU A 96 0.25 -28.94 -5.13
CA GLU A 96 0.38 -27.56 -5.64
C GLU A 96 0.43 -26.55 -4.49
N GLN A 97 -0.41 -26.72 -3.47
CA GLN A 97 -0.42 -25.89 -2.27
C GLN A 97 0.96 -25.90 -1.57
N ASP A 98 1.52 -27.10 -1.34
CA ASP A 98 2.81 -27.24 -0.65
C ASP A 98 3.95 -26.69 -1.50
N SER A 99 3.97 -26.98 -2.80
CA SER A 99 4.99 -26.47 -3.73
C SER A 99 4.99 -24.94 -3.79
N ARG A 100 3.81 -24.32 -3.91
CA ARG A 100 3.69 -22.86 -3.98
C ARG A 100 4.02 -22.19 -2.66
N ALA A 101 3.59 -22.78 -1.54
CA ALA A 101 3.96 -22.26 -0.22
C ALA A 101 5.47 -22.32 0.02
N GLN A 102 6.12 -23.42 -0.35
CA GLN A 102 7.56 -23.57 -0.24
C GLN A 102 8.33 -22.55 -1.10
N GLU A 103 7.94 -22.37 -2.36
CA GLU A 103 8.52 -21.37 -3.27
C GLU A 103 8.46 -19.95 -2.67
N LEU A 104 7.29 -19.56 -2.15
CA LEU A 104 7.10 -18.24 -1.56
C LEU A 104 7.85 -18.07 -0.23
N MET A 105 7.92 -19.11 0.59
CA MET A 105 8.71 -19.08 1.83
C MET A 105 10.21 -18.92 1.54
N GLU A 106 10.72 -19.58 0.52
CA GLU A 106 12.12 -19.43 0.07
C GLU A 106 12.37 -18.03 -0.47
N MET A 107 11.49 -17.53 -1.35
CA MET A 107 11.59 -16.20 -1.92
C MET A 107 11.62 -15.11 -0.83
N LEU A 108 10.80 -15.25 0.21
CA LEU A 108 10.68 -14.27 1.30
C LEU A 108 11.56 -14.60 2.51
N SER A 109 12.44 -15.61 2.39
CA SER A 109 13.40 -16.02 3.43
C SER A 109 12.75 -16.37 4.78
N ILE A 110 11.59 -17.05 4.74
CA ILE A 110 10.81 -17.49 5.90
C ILE A 110 10.62 -19.01 5.98
N SER A 111 11.39 -19.80 5.22
CA SER A 111 11.26 -21.27 5.23
C SER A 111 11.50 -21.87 6.63
N HIS A 112 12.34 -21.23 7.44
CA HIS A 112 12.70 -21.69 8.80
C HIS A 112 11.53 -21.58 9.80
N ILE A 113 10.49 -20.80 9.49
CA ILE A 113 9.31 -20.63 10.35
C ILE A 113 8.04 -21.29 9.80
N GLY A 114 8.13 -22.08 8.72
CA GLY A 114 6.98 -22.66 8.04
C GLY A 114 6.01 -23.44 8.93
N ASP A 115 6.52 -24.06 10.00
CA ASP A 115 5.75 -24.84 10.97
C ASP A 115 5.36 -24.05 12.24
N GLN A 116 5.71 -22.78 12.34
CA GLN A 116 5.36 -21.93 13.47
C GLN A 116 3.98 -21.32 13.32
N TYR A 117 3.40 -20.88 14.44
CA TYR A 117 2.12 -20.15 14.49
C TYR A 117 2.37 -18.64 14.55
N PRO A 118 1.46 -17.80 14.03
CA PRO A 118 1.62 -16.35 13.98
C PRO A 118 1.98 -15.69 15.32
N GLY A 119 1.47 -16.19 16.43
CA GLY A 119 1.75 -15.64 17.76
C GLY A 119 3.22 -15.75 18.23
N THR A 120 4.07 -16.50 17.53
CA THR A 120 5.50 -16.65 17.85
C THR A 120 6.42 -15.88 16.90
N LEU A 121 5.87 -15.23 15.89
CA LEU A 121 6.60 -14.53 14.84
C LEU A 121 6.99 -13.12 15.26
N SER A 122 8.16 -12.67 14.81
CA SER A 122 8.49 -11.24 14.79
C SER A 122 7.58 -10.46 13.84
N GLY A 123 7.52 -9.14 13.98
CA GLY A 123 6.74 -8.29 13.07
C GLY A 123 7.14 -8.45 11.60
N GLY A 124 8.45 -8.52 11.32
CA GLY A 124 8.97 -8.74 9.96
C GLY A 124 8.59 -10.12 9.40
N GLU A 125 8.62 -11.18 10.19
CA GLU A 125 8.21 -12.52 9.79
C GLU A 125 6.70 -12.59 9.54
N SER A 126 5.90 -11.96 10.38
CA SER A 126 4.44 -11.84 10.21
C SER A 126 4.11 -11.13 8.90
N GLN A 127 4.79 -10.04 8.61
CA GLN A 127 4.61 -9.29 7.38
C GLN A 127 4.98 -10.10 6.13
N ARG A 128 6.14 -10.77 6.14
CA ARG A 128 6.54 -11.64 5.03
C ARG A 128 5.58 -12.79 4.82
N THR A 129 5.05 -13.36 5.90
CA THR A 129 4.01 -14.38 5.83
C THR A 129 2.73 -13.84 5.18
N ALA A 130 2.29 -12.63 5.54
CA ALA A 130 1.14 -11.99 4.93
C ALA A 130 1.36 -11.66 3.44
N LEU A 131 2.55 -11.19 3.08
CA LEU A 131 2.95 -10.99 1.68
C LEU A 131 2.93 -12.32 0.90
N ALA A 132 3.53 -13.39 1.45
CA ALA A 132 3.49 -14.71 0.83
C ALA A 132 2.06 -15.19 0.59
N ARG A 133 1.18 -15.04 1.59
CA ARG A 133 -0.24 -15.38 1.47
C ARG A 133 -0.94 -14.59 0.36
N ALA A 134 -0.70 -13.29 0.28
CA ALA A 134 -1.30 -12.44 -0.74
C ALA A 134 -0.80 -12.78 -2.16
N LEU A 135 0.45 -13.24 -2.29
CA LEU A 135 1.08 -13.63 -3.55
C LEU A 135 0.78 -15.06 -4.00
N ALA A 136 0.18 -15.90 -3.13
CA ALA A 136 -0.01 -17.32 -3.40
C ALA A 136 -0.83 -17.58 -4.68
N LEU A 137 -1.85 -16.78 -4.91
CA LEU A 137 -2.72 -16.87 -6.11
C LEU A 137 -2.21 -16.06 -7.31
N ALA A 138 -0.96 -15.59 -7.29
CA ALA A 138 -0.36 -14.76 -8.34
C ALA A 138 -1.27 -13.57 -8.75
N PRO A 139 -1.57 -12.64 -7.86
CA PRO A 139 -2.49 -11.54 -8.12
C PRO A 139 -1.97 -10.61 -9.21
N GLN A 140 -2.89 -9.98 -9.96
CA GLN A 140 -2.54 -8.92 -10.92
C GLN A 140 -2.20 -7.60 -10.20
N VAL A 141 -2.82 -7.36 -9.04
CA VAL A 141 -2.57 -6.18 -8.21
C VAL A 141 -2.37 -6.60 -6.76
N LEU A 142 -1.32 -6.10 -6.14
CA LEU A 142 -1.03 -6.25 -4.71
C LEU A 142 -1.34 -4.93 -4.00
N LEU A 143 -2.28 -4.98 -3.07
CA LEU A 143 -2.71 -3.86 -2.24
C LEU A 143 -2.05 -3.96 -0.86
N LEU A 144 -1.39 -2.89 -0.39
CA LEU A 144 -0.67 -2.88 0.89
C LEU A 144 -1.14 -1.70 1.74
N ASP A 145 -1.68 -1.98 2.91
CA ASP A 145 -2.15 -0.97 3.86
C ASP A 145 -1.06 -0.65 4.89
N GLU A 146 -0.47 0.53 4.80
CA GLU A 146 0.62 1.06 5.65
C GLU A 146 1.72 0.03 5.96
N PRO A 147 2.34 -0.60 4.94
CA PRO A 147 3.22 -1.75 5.13
C PRO A 147 4.52 -1.46 5.88
N PHE A 148 4.83 -0.19 6.13
CA PHE A 148 6.10 0.23 6.75
C PHE A 148 5.93 0.83 8.14
N SER A 149 4.69 1.05 8.60
CA SER A 149 4.38 1.88 9.78
C SER A 149 4.94 1.33 11.10
N ALA A 150 5.04 0.00 11.23
CA ALA A 150 5.49 -0.66 12.46
C ALA A 150 6.96 -1.12 12.42
N LEU A 151 7.73 -0.73 11.39
CA LEU A 151 9.07 -1.24 11.15
C LEU A 151 10.16 -0.26 11.59
N ASP A 152 11.23 -0.79 12.16
CA ASP A 152 12.47 -0.05 12.35
C ASP A 152 13.13 0.30 11.00
N PRO A 153 14.04 1.30 10.94
CA PRO A 153 14.62 1.76 9.69
C PRO A 153 15.36 0.68 8.87
N ALA A 154 16.03 -0.26 9.52
CA ALA A 154 16.78 -1.31 8.81
C ALA A 154 15.84 -2.34 8.18
N THR A 155 14.84 -2.79 8.92
CA THR A 155 13.78 -3.68 8.44
C THR A 155 12.97 -3.03 7.31
N ARG A 156 12.68 -1.73 7.41
CA ARG A 156 12.01 -0.96 6.36
C ARG A 156 12.80 -0.96 5.06
N GLN A 157 14.11 -0.72 5.09
CA GLN A 157 14.97 -0.77 3.91
C GLN A 157 15.00 -2.16 3.26
N SER A 158 15.05 -3.21 4.08
CA SER A 158 14.96 -4.60 3.60
C SER A 158 13.65 -4.84 2.86
N LEU A 159 12.52 -4.37 3.42
CA LEU A 159 11.20 -4.53 2.81
C LEU A 159 11.07 -3.76 1.47
N TYR A 160 11.67 -2.58 1.33
CA TYR A 160 11.70 -1.88 0.04
C TYR A 160 12.36 -2.71 -1.06
N GLN A 161 13.49 -3.34 -0.75
CA GLN A 161 14.19 -4.20 -1.70
C GLN A 161 13.37 -5.45 -2.02
N GLU A 162 12.71 -6.00 -1.02
CA GLU A 162 11.84 -7.17 -1.17
C GLU A 162 10.64 -6.87 -2.06
N LEU A 163 9.94 -5.76 -1.84
CA LEU A 163 8.82 -5.33 -2.70
C LEU A 163 9.25 -5.08 -4.15
N ARG A 164 10.44 -4.49 -4.37
CA ARG A 164 11.00 -4.36 -5.71
C ARG A 164 11.34 -5.71 -6.35
N ARG A 165 11.80 -6.69 -5.56
CA ARG A 165 12.05 -8.05 -6.04
C ARG A 165 10.76 -8.77 -6.41
N ILE A 166 9.72 -8.67 -5.55
CA ILE A 166 8.38 -9.19 -5.82
C ILE A 166 7.83 -8.57 -7.10
N HIS A 167 7.86 -7.25 -7.22
CA HIS A 167 7.37 -6.53 -8.38
C HIS A 167 8.04 -7.01 -9.68
N ARG A 168 9.38 -7.14 -9.69
CA ARG A 168 10.13 -7.64 -10.86
C ARG A 168 9.84 -9.09 -11.19
N HIS A 169 9.62 -9.91 -10.17
CA HIS A 169 9.39 -11.36 -10.37
C HIS A 169 7.99 -11.66 -10.86
N PHE A 170 6.97 -11.03 -10.28
CA PHE A 170 5.57 -11.28 -10.61
C PHE A 170 5.02 -10.36 -11.70
N GLY A 171 5.65 -9.23 -11.97
CA GLY A 171 5.13 -8.22 -12.89
C GLY A 171 3.80 -7.60 -12.43
N CYS A 172 3.38 -7.82 -11.18
CA CYS A 172 2.13 -7.32 -10.67
C CYS A 172 2.20 -5.81 -10.39
N THR A 173 1.07 -5.12 -10.52
CA THR A 173 0.91 -3.75 -10.03
C THR A 173 0.94 -3.76 -8.51
N ILE A 174 1.68 -2.84 -7.89
CA ILE A 174 1.68 -2.68 -6.42
C ILE A 174 1.06 -1.33 -6.09
N ILE A 175 0.01 -1.33 -5.28
CA ILE A 175 -0.61 -0.13 -4.73
C ILE A 175 -0.41 -0.16 -3.23
N PHE A 176 0.28 0.82 -2.67
CA PHE A 176 0.42 0.92 -1.22
C PHE A 176 -0.04 2.27 -0.71
N VAL A 177 -0.63 2.27 0.48
CA VAL A 177 -0.99 3.50 1.17
C VAL A 177 0.02 3.81 2.26
N THR A 178 0.32 5.09 2.44
CA THR A 178 1.23 5.57 3.48
C THR A 178 0.93 7.02 3.84
N HIS A 179 1.41 7.46 4.98
CA HIS A 179 1.44 8.87 5.36
C HIS A 179 2.84 9.50 5.17
N ASP A 180 3.84 8.69 4.81
CA ASP A 180 5.24 9.12 4.64
C ASP A 180 5.58 9.31 3.15
N PHE A 181 5.84 10.57 2.76
CA PHE A 181 6.20 10.90 1.38
C PHE A 181 7.59 10.35 0.97
N LEU A 182 8.49 10.08 1.94
CA LEU A 182 9.79 9.47 1.63
C LEU A 182 9.62 8.01 1.19
N GLU A 183 8.68 7.28 1.78
CA GLU A 183 8.31 5.93 1.36
C GLU A 183 7.79 5.93 -0.09
N ALA A 184 6.88 6.86 -0.40
CA ALA A 184 6.36 7.01 -1.75
C ALA A 184 7.47 7.31 -2.76
N ARG A 185 8.37 8.27 -2.47
CA ARG A 185 9.51 8.60 -3.33
C ARG A 185 10.49 7.45 -3.51
N THR A 186 10.67 6.64 -2.46
CA THR A 186 11.62 5.53 -2.50
C THR A 186 11.13 4.40 -3.39
N LEU A 187 9.83 4.12 -3.40
CA LEU A 187 9.28 2.92 -4.06
C LEU A 187 8.48 3.22 -5.31
N ALA A 188 7.64 4.24 -5.30
CA ALA A 188 6.67 4.49 -6.35
C ALA A 188 7.19 5.50 -7.39
N GLY A 189 6.79 5.31 -8.65
CA GLY A 189 7.01 6.30 -9.70
C GLY A 189 6.01 7.45 -9.63
N ARG A 190 4.76 7.15 -9.27
CA ARG A 190 3.65 8.10 -9.17
C ARG A 190 2.95 7.95 -7.82
N ALA A 191 2.30 9.03 -7.39
CA ALA A 191 1.49 9.02 -6.17
C ALA A 191 0.21 9.82 -6.34
N ALA A 192 -0.86 9.36 -5.69
CA ALA A 192 -2.06 10.13 -5.41
C ALA A 192 -1.98 10.74 -4.01
N ILE A 193 -2.49 11.95 -3.82
CA ILE A 193 -2.64 12.58 -2.50
C ILE A 193 -4.11 12.62 -2.17
N LEU A 194 -4.50 11.92 -1.09
CA LEU A 194 -5.86 11.81 -0.57
C LEU A 194 -5.93 12.53 0.77
N LEU A 195 -6.72 13.61 0.85
CA LEU A 195 -6.92 14.37 2.09
C LEU A 195 -8.43 14.48 2.35
N ASP A 196 -8.84 14.24 3.58
CA ASP A 196 -10.21 14.35 4.06
C ASP A 196 -11.28 13.68 3.15
N GLY A 197 -10.92 12.52 2.59
CA GLY A 197 -11.78 11.75 1.70
C GLY A 197 -11.79 12.22 0.23
N GLU A 198 -10.96 13.19 -0.13
CA GLU A 198 -10.90 13.77 -1.48
C GLU A 198 -9.54 13.53 -2.15
N LEU A 199 -9.56 13.13 -3.42
CA LEU A 199 -8.37 13.05 -4.26
C LEU A 199 -7.93 14.46 -4.65
N GLN A 200 -6.82 14.91 -4.09
CA GLN A 200 -6.29 16.25 -4.34
C GLN A 200 -5.50 16.33 -5.64
N THR A 201 -4.65 15.36 -5.89
CA THR A 201 -3.80 15.33 -7.09
C THR A 201 -3.19 13.95 -7.31
N VAL A 202 -2.76 13.70 -8.54
CA VAL A 202 -1.89 12.57 -8.93
C VAL A 202 -0.63 13.17 -9.57
N THR A 203 0.55 12.76 -9.11
CA THR A 203 1.81 13.34 -9.57
C THR A 203 2.94 12.30 -9.58
N ASP A 204 4.00 12.59 -10.33
CA ASP A 204 5.25 11.84 -10.21
C ASP A 204 5.86 12.08 -8.82
N THR A 205 6.35 11.04 -8.18
CA THR A 205 6.90 11.14 -6.82
C THR A 205 8.14 12.02 -6.73
N ALA A 206 8.89 12.17 -7.83
CA ALA A 206 10.00 13.12 -7.93
C ALA A 206 9.54 14.57 -7.69
N ARG A 207 8.33 14.93 -8.11
CA ARG A 207 7.76 16.29 -7.98
C ARG A 207 7.23 16.59 -6.57
N LEU A 208 7.11 15.60 -5.69
CA LEU A 208 6.62 15.82 -4.32
C LEU A 208 7.46 16.82 -3.53
N MET A 209 8.75 17.00 -3.87
CA MET A 209 9.63 17.97 -3.20
C MET A 209 9.62 19.36 -3.85
N ASP A 210 9.49 19.42 -5.17
CA ASP A 210 9.76 20.63 -5.96
C ASP A 210 8.53 21.14 -6.74
N GLY A 211 7.48 20.30 -6.83
CA GLY A 211 6.24 20.66 -7.53
C GLY A 211 5.45 21.75 -6.81
N HIS A 212 4.63 22.48 -7.56
CA HIS A 212 3.66 23.43 -7.01
C HIS A 212 2.31 22.74 -6.87
N PHE A 213 1.74 22.79 -5.68
CA PHE A 213 0.47 22.15 -5.36
C PHE A 213 -0.49 23.13 -4.71
N SER A 214 -1.71 22.71 -4.42
CA SER A 214 -2.66 23.48 -3.63
C SER A 214 -2.09 23.77 -2.22
N ALA A 215 -2.55 24.84 -1.59
CA ALA A 215 -2.11 25.21 -0.23
C ALA A 215 -2.31 24.08 0.79
N GLU A 216 -3.29 23.23 0.58
CA GLU A 216 -3.59 22.09 1.43
C GLU A 216 -2.57 20.97 1.26
N VAL A 217 -2.22 20.62 0.03
CA VAL A 217 -1.17 19.65 -0.29
C VAL A 217 0.19 20.15 0.18
N GLU A 218 0.52 21.43 0.00
CA GLU A 218 1.77 22.03 0.51
C GLU A 218 1.86 21.92 2.03
N ARG A 219 0.77 22.17 2.76
CA ARG A 219 0.69 21.98 4.20
C ARG A 219 0.89 20.52 4.61
N PHE A 220 0.29 19.58 3.87
CA PHE A 220 0.45 18.16 4.12
C PHE A 220 1.91 17.72 3.92
N LEU A 221 2.57 18.21 2.87
CA LEU A 221 3.99 17.93 2.58
C LEU A 221 4.96 18.66 3.50
N GLY A 222 4.49 19.47 4.47
CA GLY A 222 5.33 20.22 5.41
C GLY A 222 6.08 21.41 4.79
N ARG A 223 5.67 21.86 3.58
CA ARG A 223 6.38 22.88 2.80
C ARG A 223 5.96 24.33 3.13
N ASN A 224 4.89 24.53 3.89
CA ASN A 224 4.34 25.84 4.21
C ASN A 224 5.04 26.57 5.40
N GLN A 225 6.29 26.27 5.73
CA GLN A 225 7.01 26.98 6.80
C GLN A 225 8.01 28.03 6.31
N ILE A 226 7.93 28.46 5.05
CA ILE A 226 8.64 29.67 4.62
C ILE A 226 7.61 30.79 4.47
N ILE A 227 7.05 31.25 5.57
CA ILE A 227 6.47 32.59 5.61
C ILE A 227 7.65 33.54 5.61
N THR A 228 7.89 34.20 4.48
CA THR A 228 8.73 35.38 4.39
C THR A 228 8.36 36.33 5.51
N ALA A 229 9.25 36.49 6.50
CA ALA A 229 9.14 37.57 7.45
C ALA A 229 9.06 38.89 6.65
N PRO A 230 8.08 39.75 6.91
CA PRO A 230 7.99 41.06 6.23
C PRO A 230 9.27 41.82 6.47
N GLY A 231 9.92 42.24 5.41
CA GLY A 231 11.18 42.95 5.44
C GLY A 231 11.13 44.16 6.41
N ARG A 232 11.96 44.15 7.43
CA ARG A 232 12.27 45.33 8.17
C ARG A 232 12.85 46.37 7.23
N LYS A 233 12.09 47.43 6.91
CA LYS A 233 12.62 48.65 6.33
C LYS A 233 13.67 49.18 7.29
N GLN A 234 14.93 49.15 6.87
CA GLN A 234 15.99 49.90 7.55
C GLN A 234 15.71 51.38 7.33
N GLU A 235 15.18 52.05 8.35
CA GLU A 235 15.24 53.48 8.44
C GLU A 235 16.70 53.92 8.62
N LYS A 236 17.27 54.50 7.57
CA LYS A 236 18.53 55.27 7.67
C LYS A 236 18.27 56.52 8.53
N ARG A 237 18.67 56.52 9.78
CA ARG A 237 18.85 57.75 10.54
C ARG A 237 20.15 58.41 10.06
N ILE A 238 20.00 59.49 9.34
CA ILE A 238 21.05 60.49 9.13
C ILE A 238 21.12 61.30 10.42
N VAL A 239 22.28 61.27 11.10
CA VAL A 239 22.60 62.21 12.18
C VAL A 239 23.53 63.25 11.60
N GLN A 240 23.10 64.50 11.72
CA GLN A 240 23.94 65.67 11.49
C GLN A 240 24.91 65.87 12.68
#